data_99a243498bb794d161e0fd6f63282d1f
#
_entry.id   99a243498bb794d161e0fd6f63282d1f
#
_cell.length_a   1.000
_cell.length_b   1.000
_cell.length_c   1.000
_cell.angle_alpha   90.00
_cell.angle_beta   90.00
_cell.angle_gamma   90.00
#
_symmetry.space_group_name_H-M   'P 1'
#
loop_
_entity.id
_entity.type
_entity.pdbx_description
1 polymer ?
#
loop_
_entity_poly.entity_id
_entity_poly.type
_entity_poly.pdbx_seq_one_letter_code
_entity_poly.pdbx_strand_id
1 'polypeptide(L)'
;MAWADKAPRPKSLEFQVNRPIRLEMDGYICQIQRPQCTVSATEVDHVIPVAEGGGDNLENLQSICSECHKPKTHAESRRSYRRNREKAKHPWTRIKHPGYVD
;
A
#
# COMPACT_ATOMS: atom_id res chain seq x y z
N MET A 1 16.52 -16.32 11.89
CA MET A 1 16.07 -16.89 10.61
C MET A 1 15.59 -15.83 9.68
N ALA A 2 16.06 -15.88 8.48
CA ALA A 2 15.65 -14.93 7.47
C ALA A 2 14.16 -14.99 7.18
N TRP A 3 13.55 -16.12 7.46
CA TRP A 3 12.12 -16.28 7.25
C TRP A 3 11.29 -15.28 8.03
N ALA A 4 11.69 -15.01 9.26
CA ALA A 4 10.92 -14.13 10.10
C ALA A 4 10.84 -12.73 9.48
N ASP A 5 11.88 -12.35 8.76
CA ASP A 5 11.93 -11.04 8.14
C ASP A 5 10.97 -10.91 6.96
N LYS A 6 10.55 -12.04 6.42
CA LYS A 6 9.66 -12.06 5.27
C LYS A 6 8.20 -12.20 5.66
N ALA A 7 7.93 -12.43 6.92
CA ALA A 7 6.54 -12.58 7.37
C ALA A 7 5.79 -11.26 7.21
N PRO A 8 4.53 -11.29 6.80
CA PRO A 8 3.74 -10.07 6.72
C PRO A 8 3.62 -9.43 8.09
N ARG A 9 3.61 -8.11 8.11
CA ARG A 9 3.39 -7.40 9.36
C ARG A 9 1.96 -7.60 9.83
N PRO A 10 1.74 -7.75 11.13
CA PRO A 10 0.38 -7.76 11.64
C PRO A 10 -0.27 -6.41 11.38
N LYS A 11 -1.56 -6.43 11.14
CA LYS A 11 -2.32 -5.20 10.96
C LYS A 11 -2.36 -4.45 12.28
N SER A 12 -2.34 -3.13 12.24
CA SER A 12 -2.46 -2.32 13.44
C SER A 12 -3.84 -2.51 14.06
N LEU A 13 -3.95 -2.20 15.34
CA LEU A 13 -5.24 -2.27 16.01
C LEU A 13 -6.21 -1.28 15.38
N GLU A 14 -5.75 -0.10 15.04
CA GLU A 14 -6.58 0.91 14.39
C GLU A 14 -7.15 0.38 13.08
N PHE A 15 -6.34 -0.28 12.27
CA PHE A 15 -6.80 -0.85 11.02
C PHE A 15 -7.84 -1.95 11.28
N GLN A 16 -7.58 -2.81 12.27
CA GLN A 16 -8.50 -3.90 12.57
C GLN A 16 -9.86 -3.37 13.03
N VAL A 17 -9.88 -2.30 13.82
CA VAL A 17 -11.12 -1.68 14.27
C VAL A 17 -11.83 -0.98 13.11
N ASN A 18 -11.07 -0.25 12.29
CA ASN A 18 -11.66 0.59 11.25
C ASN A 18 -12.11 -0.18 10.02
N ARG A 19 -11.55 -1.36 9.79
CA ARG A 19 -11.88 -2.15 8.61
C ARG A 19 -13.37 -2.44 8.48
N PRO A 20 -14.02 -3.07 9.48
CA PRO A 20 -15.46 -3.34 9.35
C PRO A 20 -16.29 -2.06 9.32
N ILE A 21 -15.83 -1.01 9.99
CA ILE A 21 -16.53 0.27 9.98
C ILE A 21 -16.52 0.85 8.57
N ARG A 22 -15.37 0.81 7.90
CA ARG A 22 -15.25 1.33 6.55
C ARG A 22 -16.12 0.55 5.57
N LEU A 23 -16.11 -0.78 5.68
CA LEU A 23 -16.96 -1.61 4.82
C LEU A 23 -18.41 -1.23 4.96
N GLU A 24 -18.86 -1.03 6.20
CA GLU A 24 -20.25 -0.67 6.46
C GLU A 24 -20.56 0.72 5.92
N MET A 25 -19.66 1.67 6.12
CA MET A 25 -19.85 3.05 5.63
C MET A 25 -19.97 3.09 4.10
N ASP A 26 -19.25 2.21 3.42
CA ASP A 26 -19.29 2.15 1.97
C ASP A 26 -20.39 1.22 1.45
N GLY A 27 -21.18 0.64 2.35
CA GLY A 27 -22.27 -0.25 1.97
C GLY A 27 -21.78 -1.50 1.28
N TYR A 28 -20.56 -1.93 1.59
CA TYR A 28 -19.91 -3.09 0.98
C TYR A 28 -19.81 -2.95 -0.55
N ILE A 29 -19.63 -1.72 -1.01
CA ILE A 29 -19.50 -1.42 -2.44
C ILE A 29 -18.08 -0.96 -2.72
N CYS A 30 -17.47 -1.54 -3.75
CA CYS A 30 -16.13 -1.15 -4.17
C CYS A 30 -16.10 0.31 -4.59
N GLN A 31 -15.14 1.06 -4.07
CA GLN A 31 -15.04 2.50 -4.33
C GLN A 31 -14.19 2.83 -5.55
N ILE A 32 -13.44 1.86 -6.07
CA ILE A 32 -12.57 2.09 -7.23
C ILE A 32 -13.35 1.98 -8.54
N GLN A 33 -14.14 0.92 -8.66
CA GLN A 33 -15.08 0.74 -9.79
C GLN A 33 -14.39 0.72 -11.16
N ARG A 34 -13.31 -0.05 -11.27
CA ARG A 34 -12.67 -0.26 -12.56
C ARG A 34 -13.56 -1.13 -13.45
N PRO A 35 -13.25 -1.22 -14.76
CA PRO A 35 -14.09 -2.01 -15.67
C PRO A 35 -14.30 -3.47 -15.22
N GLN A 36 -13.30 -4.09 -14.59
CA GLN A 36 -13.41 -5.46 -14.11
C GLN A 36 -13.94 -5.56 -12.69
N CYS A 37 -14.48 -4.46 -12.14
CA CYS A 37 -14.97 -4.41 -10.78
C CYS A 37 -16.15 -5.36 -10.58
N THR A 38 -16.12 -6.10 -9.47
CA THR A 38 -17.21 -6.99 -9.12
C THR A 38 -18.31 -6.29 -8.31
N VAL A 39 -18.17 -4.99 -8.08
CA VAL A 39 -19.11 -4.13 -7.34
C VAL A 39 -19.07 -4.39 -5.84
N SER A 40 -19.26 -5.64 -5.40
CA SER A 40 -19.26 -5.98 -3.98
C SER A 40 -17.85 -5.96 -3.43
N ALA A 41 -17.65 -5.28 -2.31
CA ALA A 41 -16.35 -5.20 -1.65
C ALA A 41 -16.34 -6.05 -0.40
N THR A 42 -15.31 -6.85 -0.25
CA THR A 42 -15.09 -7.64 0.95
C THR A 42 -13.75 -7.29 1.60
N GLU A 43 -12.99 -6.41 0.97
CA GLU A 43 -11.67 -6.02 1.43
C GLU A 43 -11.61 -4.53 1.66
N VAL A 44 -10.66 -4.11 2.48
CA VAL A 44 -10.41 -2.69 2.72
C VAL A 44 -8.94 -2.43 2.45
N ASP A 45 -8.68 -1.36 1.74
CA ASP A 45 -7.33 -1.00 1.36
C ASP A 45 -7.06 0.46 1.75
N HIS A 46 -5.80 0.83 1.76
CA HIS A 46 -5.38 2.20 2.03
C HIS A 46 -5.45 3.01 0.73
N VAL A 47 -6.02 4.19 0.80
CA VAL A 47 -6.01 5.11 -0.35
C VAL A 47 -4.57 5.50 -0.65
N ILE A 48 -3.85 5.94 0.39
CA ILE A 48 -2.42 6.19 0.29
C ILE A 48 -1.73 5.06 1.05
N PRO A 49 -0.88 4.27 0.38
CA PRO A 49 -0.24 3.13 1.05
C PRO A 49 0.57 3.57 2.26
N VAL A 50 0.65 2.69 3.26
CA VAL A 50 1.44 2.95 4.44
C VAL A 50 2.88 3.27 4.06
N ALA A 51 3.42 2.56 3.08
CA ALA A 51 4.79 2.80 2.63
C ALA A 51 4.98 4.19 2.03
N GLU A 52 3.90 4.86 1.67
CA GLU A 52 3.95 6.22 1.11
C GLU A 52 3.41 7.26 2.08
N GLY A 53 3.32 6.89 3.36
CA GLY A 53 2.91 7.83 4.39
C GLY A 53 1.45 7.77 4.79
N GLY A 54 0.69 6.82 4.27
CA GLY A 54 -0.72 6.70 4.62
C GLY A 54 -0.94 6.13 6.00
N GLY A 55 -2.00 6.55 6.65
CA GLY A 55 -2.36 6.05 7.96
C GLY A 55 -3.50 5.06 7.90
N ASP A 56 -3.91 4.59 9.07
CA ASP A 56 -4.99 3.61 9.20
C ASP A 56 -6.32 4.26 9.60
N ASN A 57 -6.41 5.57 9.52
CA ASN A 57 -7.63 6.29 9.85
C ASN A 57 -8.70 6.07 8.76
N LEU A 58 -9.94 6.22 9.15
CA LEU A 58 -11.06 5.95 8.24
C LEU A 58 -10.96 6.73 6.94
N GLU A 59 -10.48 7.97 6.98
CA GLU A 59 -10.37 8.80 5.79
C GLU A 59 -9.38 8.24 4.76
N ASN A 60 -8.44 7.44 5.20
CA ASN A 60 -7.44 6.84 4.32
C ASN A 60 -7.76 5.40 3.96
N LEU A 61 -8.93 4.92 4.32
CA LEU A 61 -9.35 3.55 3.99
C LEU A 61 -10.46 3.59 2.96
N GLN A 62 -10.54 2.55 2.16
CA GLN A 62 -11.61 2.42 1.18
C GLN A 62 -11.95 0.96 0.99
N SER A 63 -13.23 0.70 0.80
CA SER A 63 -13.69 -0.65 0.49
C SER A 63 -13.36 -0.94 -0.97
N ILE A 64 -12.90 -2.15 -1.25
CA ILE A 64 -12.41 -2.50 -2.57
C ILE A 64 -12.68 -3.97 -2.83
N CYS A 65 -13.01 -4.30 -4.08
CA CYS A 65 -13.15 -5.70 -4.47
C CYS A 65 -11.79 -6.25 -4.87
N SER A 66 -11.66 -7.58 -4.89
CA SER A 66 -10.37 -8.20 -5.19
C SER A 66 -9.90 -7.88 -6.60
N GLU A 67 -10.81 -7.75 -7.56
CA GLU A 67 -10.43 -7.48 -8.94
C GLU A 67 -9.89 -6.07 -9.13
N CYS A 68 -10.38 -5.11 -8.36
CA CYS A 68 -9.83 -3.75 -8.39
C CYS A 68 -8.56 -3.64 -7.55
N HIS A 69 -8.45 -4.51 -6.52
CA HIS A 69 -7.29 -4.47 -5.63
C HIS A 69 -6.00 -4.90 -6.34
N LYS A 70 -6.11 -5.87 -7.26
CA LYS A 70 -4.92 -6.40 -7.94
C LYS A 70 -4.14 -5.34 -8.71
N PRO A 71 -4.77 -4.58 -9.63
CA PRO A 71 -4.00 -3.58 -10.37
C PRO A 71 -3.50 -2.45 -9.48
N LYS A 72 -4.25 -2.11 -8.41
CA LYS A 72 -3.80 -1.09 -7.47
C LYS A 72 -2.53 -1.55 -6.75
N THR A 73 -2.53 -2.80 -6.27
CA THR A 73 -1.37 -3.36 -5.60
C THR A 73 -0.16 -3.41 -6.53
N HIS A 74 -0.38 -3.80 -7.78
CA HIS A 74 0.71 -3.85 -8.77
C HIS A 74 1.30 -2.46 -9.02
N ALA A 75 0.45 -1.45 -9.11
CA ALA A 75 0.93 -0.09 -9.32
C ALA A 75 1.76 0.40 -8.15
N GLU A 76 1.31 0.09 -6.92
CA GLU A 76 2.03 0.46 -5.72
C GLU A 76 3.38 -0.25 -5.64
N SER A 77 3.41 -1.51 -6.01
CA SER A 77 4.65 -2.28 -6.02
C SER A 77 5.63 -1.72 -7.03
N ARG A 78 5.16 -1.31 -8.21
CA ARG A 78 6.03 -0.72 -9.22
C ARG A 78 6.63 0.60 -8.73
N ARG A 79 5.84 1.42 -8.03
CA ARG A 79 6.35 2.68 -7.47
C ARG A 79 7.40 2.42 -6.42
N SER A 80 7.16 1.43 -5.57
CA SER A 80 8.10 1.06 -4.52
C SER A 80 9.42 0.57 -5.12
N TYR A 81 9.33 -0.28 -6.13
CA TYR A 81 10.51 -0.80 -6.80
C TYR A 81 11.31 0.34 -7.42
N ARG A 82 10.64 1.28 -8.06
CA ARG A 82 11.30 2.42 -8.69
C ARG A 82 12.00 3.30 -7.65
N ARG A 83 11.33 3.57 -6.53
CA ARG A 83 11.94 4.35 -5.44
C ARG A 83 13.21 3.68 -4.92
N ASN A 84 13.14 2.37 -4.74
CA ASN A 84 14.30 1.63 -4.24
C ASN A 84 15.44 1.62 -5.23
N ARG A 85 15.13 1.55 -6.50
CA ARG A 85 16.15 1.63 -7.53
C ARG A 85 16.85 2.98 -7.52
N GLU A 86 16.08 4.04 -7.38
CA GLU A 86 16.67 5.38 -7.34
C GLU A 86 17.57 5.56 -6.14
N LYS A 87 17.14 5.05 -4.99
CA LYS A 87 17.97 5.10 -3.79
C LYS A 87 19.28 4.36 -4.00
N ALA A 88 19.22 3.22 -4.66
CA ALA A 88 20.42 2.43 -4.91
C ALA A 88 21.38 3.12 -5.86
N LYS A 89 20.87 3.96 -6.74
CA LYS A 89 21.70 4.70 -7.66
C LYS A 89 22.45 5.84 -7.01
N HIS A 90 21.98 6.31 -5.89
CA HIS A 90 22.50 7.54 -5.28
C HIS A 90 23.51 7.32 -4.18
N PRO A 91 24.08 6.24 -4.03
CA PRO A 91 25.08 6.11 -3.01
C PRO A 91 26.31 6.76 -3.45
N TRP A 92 26.48 7.07 -4.03
CA TRP A 92 27.56 7.45 -4.38
C TRP A 92 27.49 8.44 -4.87
N THR A 93 26.62 8.47 -5.24
CA THR A 93 26.34 9.61 -5.51
C THR A 93 26.24 10.11 -4.33
N ARG A 94 26.46 9.80 -3.70
CA ARG A 94 26.32 10.01 -2.70
C ARG A 94 27.11 9.40 -2.01
N ILE A 95 27.83 9.14 -2.16
CA ILE A 95 28.63 8.71 -1.77
C ILE A 95 29.51 8.76 -1.91
N LYS A 96 29.72 9.31 -2.03
CA LYS A 96 30.37 9.40 -2.17
C LYS A 96 31.05 9.44 -1.65
N HIS A 97 31.53 9.58 -1.87
CA HIS A 97 32.15 9.63 -1.70
C HIS A 97 32.65 10.17 -1.49
N PRO A 98 33.05 10.55 -1.46
CA PRO A 98 33.34 11.05 -1.51
C PRO A 98 33.60 11.37 -1.67
N GLY A 99 33.57 11.43 -1.96
CA GLY A 99 33.51 11.33 -2.33
C GLY A 99 33.12 11.19 -2.71
N TYR A 100 33.00 11.18 -3.42
CA TYR A 100 32.51 10.98 -3.99
C TYR A 100 32.05 11.65 -4.26
N VAL A 101 32.07 12.06 -4.62
CA VAL A 101 31.50 12.50 -4.90
C VAL A 101 30.83 12.83 -5.01
N ASP A 102 30.62 13.16 -5.37
CA ASP A 102 30.01 13.29 -5.40
C ASP A 102 29.88 13.65 -5.28
#